data_c62a4ba3563bb747f09bc9b42eef6148
#
_entry.id   c62a4ba3563bb747f09bc9b42eef6148
#
_cell.length_a   1.000
_cell.length_b   1.000
_cell.length_c   1.000
_cell.angle_alpha   90.00
_cell.angle_beta   90.00
_cell.angle_gamma   90.00
#
_symmetry.space_group_name_H-M   'P 1'
#
loop_
_entity.id
_entity.type
_entity.pdbx_description
1 polymer ?
#
loop_
_entity_poly.entity_id
_entity_poly.type
_entity_poly.pdbx_seq_one_letter_code
_entity_poly.pdbx_strand_id
1 'polypeptide(L)'
;RTYFTTNIPEEVLEAARIDGGGELYILTKVVLPMSKPIIVTLVLLIGLSYWNDWLNGLYYVNRDNLYSIQVLLKKMMDDIEMIKKASAAGASTMKMPSISIRMAVAVMGALPIMCVYPFFQKYFVKGIVIGAVKG
;
A
#
# COMPACT_ATOMS: atom_id res chain seq x y z
N ARG A 1 9.66 -10.41 -13.88
CA ARG A 1 10.39 -10.85 -15.07
C ARG A 1 9.80 -10.22 -16.32
N THR A 2 8.54 -10.41 -16.60
CA THR A 2 7.85 -9.90 -17.82
C THR A 2 8.07 -8.39 -18.04
N TYR A 3 7.98 -7.55 -17.02
CA TYR A 3 8.22 -6.12 -17.15
C TYR A 3 9.61 -5.82 -17.74
N PHE A 4 10.65 -6.46 -17.22
CA PHE A 4 12.02 -6.21 -17.67
C PHE A 4 12.24 -6.67 -19.11
N THR A 5 11.72 -7.83 -19.50
CA THR A 5 11.86 -8.32 -20.88
C THR A 5 11.08 -7.50 -21.90
N THR A 6 10.00 -6.82 -21.46
CA THR A 6 9.17 -6.02 -22.40
C THR A 6 9.62 -4.55 -22.45
N ASN A 7 10.09 -3.99 -21.33
CA ASN A 7 10.32 -2.54 -21.21
C ASN A 7 11.80 -2.14 -21.23
N ILE A 8 12.74 -3.10 -21.14
CA ILE A 8 14.17 -2.83 -21.26
C ILE A 8 14.66 -3.52 -22.51
N PRO A 9 14.92 -2.77 -23.60
CA PRO A 9 15.47 -3.32 -24.84
C PRO A 9 16.84 -3.93 -24.58
N GLU A 10 17.11 -5.09 -25.18
CA GLU A 10 18.38 -5.79 -25.03
C GLU A 10 19.53 -4.99 -25.62
N GLU A 11 19.24 -4.24 -26.67
CA GLU A 11 20.21 -3.36 -27.36
C GLU A 11 20.79 -2.29 -26.42
N VAL A 12 19.99 -1.80 -25.46
CA VAL A 12 20.46 -0.81 -24.46
C VAL A 12 21.44 -1.44 -23.49
N LEU A 13 21.22 -2.71 -23.11
CA LEU A 13 22.11 -3.46 -22.23
C LEU A 13 23.41 -3.82 -22.95
N GLU A 14 23.32 -4.22 -24.21
CA GLU A 14 24.49 -4.51 -25.05
C GLU A 14 25.34 -3.26 -25.29
N ALA A 15 24.72 -2.12 -25.62
CA ALA A 15 25.44 -0.85 -25.77
C ALA A 15 26.20 -0.48 -24.50
N ALA A 16 25.57 -0.60 -23.34
CA ALA A 16 26.20 -0.31 -22.06
C ALA A 16 27.37 -1.26 -21.73
N ARG A 17 27.33 -2.52 -22.22
CA ARG A 17 28.45 -3.46 -22.09
C ARG A 17 29.60 -3.11 -23.04
N ILE A 18 29.29 -2.70 -24.26
CA ILE A 18 30.30 -2.24 -25.25
C ILE A 18 31.02 -1.00 -24.71
N ASP A 19 30.32 -0.09 -24.02
CA ASP A 19 30.89 1.08 -23.35
C ASP A 19 31.76 0.72 -22.12
N GLY A 20 31.95 -0.57 -21.83
CA GLY A 20 32.79 -1.05 -20.72
C GLY A 20 32.05 -1.04 -19.37
N GLY A 21 30.74 -0.88 -19.33
CA GLY A 21 29.93 -0.92 -18.11
C GLY A 21 29.90 -2.32 -17.50
N GLY A 22 30.38 -2.46 -16.26
CA GLY A 22 30.20 -3.70 -15.50
C GLY A 22 28.74 -3.92 -15.10
N GLU A 23 28.35 -5.15 -14.74
CA GLU A 23 26.97 -5.53 -14.42
C GLU A 23 26.32 -4.64 -13.32
N LEU A 24 27.08 -4.24 -12.30
CA LEU A 24 26.59 -3.30 -11.26
C LEU A 24 26.36 -1.89 -11.80
N TYR A 25 27.19 -1.44 -12.73
CA TYR A 25 27.01 -0.15 -13.40
C TYR A 25 25.73 -0.17 -14.25
N ILE A 26 25.56 -1.21 -15.04
CA ILE A 26 24.36 -1.40 -15.87
C ILE A 26 23.10 -1.45 -15.00
N LEU A 27 23.12 -2.21 -13.90
CA LEU A 27 22.00 -2.29 -12.98
C LEU A 27 21.63 -0.91 -12.41
N THR A 28 22.61 -0.17 -11.90
CA THR A 28 22.35 1.08 -11.18
C THR A 28 22.13 2.29 -12.09
N LYS A 29 22.78 2.34 -13.24
CA LYS A 29 22.72 3.49 -14.15
C LYS A 29 21.76 3.32 -15.33
N VAL A 30 21.41 2.08 -15.67
CA VAL A 30 20.53 1.79 -16.81
C VAL A 30 19.23 1.15 -16.32
N VAL A 31 19.30 -0.03 -15.71
CA VAL A 31 18.10 -0.82 -15.36
C VAL A 31 17.24 -0.16 -14.29
N LEU A 32 17.83 0.27 -13.17
CA LEU A 32 17.07 0.90 -12.08
C LEU A 32 16.36 2.20 -12.50
N PRO A 33 17.00 3.14 -13.23
CA PRO A 33 16.32 4.32 -13.71
C PRO A 33 15.15 4.01 -14.66
N MET A 34 15.32 3.06 -15.58
CA MET A 34 14.26 2.61 -16.50
C MET A 34 13.14 1.89 -15.76
N SER A 35 13.45 1.23 -14.65
CA SER A 35 12.48 0.47 -13.85
C SER A 35 11.74 1.32 -12.80
N LYS A 36 11.99 2.62 -12.71
CA LYS A 36 11.31 3.51 -11.74
C LYS A 36 9.79 3.32 -11.69
N PRO A 37 9.05 3.25 -12.82
CA PRO A 37 7.59 3.11 -12.75
C PRO A 37 7.14 1.84 -12.05
N ILE A 38 7.75 0.70 -12.35
CA ILE A 38 7.40 -0.58 -11.71
C ILE A 38 7.81 -0.62 -10.24
N ILE A 39 8.98 -0.05 -9.91
CA ILE A 39 9.44 0.03 -8.52
C ILE A 39 8.46 0.84 -7.67
N VAL A 40 8.03 2.00 -8.18
CA VAL A 40 7.05 2.85 -7.49
C VAL A 40 5.71 2.13 -7.30
N THR A 41 5.27 1.38 -8.32
CA THR A 41 4.05 0.56 -8.23
C THR A 41 4.18 -0.52 -7.16
N LEU A 42 5.30 -1.24 -7.13
CA LEU A 42 5.56 -2.28 -6.13
C LEU A 42 5.63 -1.69 -4.71
N VAL A 43 6.31 -0.56 -4.54
CA VAL A 43 6.38 0.14 -3.25
C VAL A 43 4.98 0.54 -2.77
N LEU A 44 4.13 1.03 -3.66
CA LEU A 44 2.75 1.36 -3.30
C LEU A 44 1.95 0.12 -2.88
N LEU A 45 1.97 -0.94 -3.69
CA LEU A 45 1.20 -2.16 -3.41
C LEU A 45 1.66 -2.82 -2.09
N ILE A 46 2.97 -2.92 -1.89
CA ILE A 46 3.54 -3.47 -0.65
C ILE A 46 3.20 -2.55 0.53
N GLY A 47 3.37 -1.24 0.37
CA GLY A 47 3.04 -0.25 1.39
C GLY A 47 1.56 -0.31 1.81
N LEU A 48 0.63 -0.45 0.85
CA LEU A 48 -0.79 -0.64 1.12
C LEU A 48 -1.07 -1.97 1.84
N SER A 49 -0.37 -3.05 1.47
CA SER A 49 -0.50 -4.33 2.16
C SER A 49 -0.09 -4.23 3.62
N TYR A 50 1.06 -3.62 3.91
CA TYR A 50 1.49 -3.36 5.29
C TYR A 50 0.60 -2.37 6.03
N TRP A 51 0.11 -1.34 5.37
CA TRP A 51 -0.84 -0.40 5.97
C TRP A 51 -2.12 -1.09 6.46
N ASN A 52 -2.64 -2.02 5.65
CA ASN A 52 -3.88 -2.74 5.96
C ASN A 52 -3.66 -3.99 6.83
N ASP A 53 -2.45 -4.25 7.29
CA ASP A 53 -2.11 -5.43 8.08
C ASP A 53 -2.53 -5.28 9.55
N TRP A 54 -3.82 -5.42 9.80
CA TRP A 54 -4.39 -5.50 11.15
C TRP A 54 -4.33 -6.92 11.71
N LEU A 55 -4.32 -7.94 10.83
CA LEU A 55 -4.43 -9.34 11.23
C LEU A 55 -3.17 -9.79 11.98
N ASN A 56 -1.99 -9.56 11.40
CA ASN A 56 -0.74 -9.89 12.05
C ASN A 56 -0.54 -9.09 13.36
N GLY A 57 -0.92 -7.81 13.35
CA GLY A 57 -0.90 -6.99 14.56
C GLY A 57 -1.80 -7.52 15.67
N LEU A 58 -2.98 -8.05 15.33
CA LEU A 58 -3.91 -8.62 16.29
C LEU A 58 -3.40 -9.93 16.92
N TYR A 59 -2.77 -10.81 16.11
CA TYR A 59 -2.33 -12.12 16.58
C TYR A 59 -0.95 -12.14 17.23
N TYR A 60 -0.02 -11.30 16.77
CA TYR A 60 1.38 -11.37 17.18
C TYR A 60 1.83 -10.25 18.10
N VAL A 61 1.07 -9.15 18.19
CA VAL A 61 1.44 -8.03 19.06
C VAL A 61 0.63 -8.08 20.36
N ASN A 62 1.33 -8.31 21.48
CA ASN A 62 0.71 -8.45 22.81
C ASN A 62 0.75 -7.16 23.64
N ARG A 63 1.37 -6.10 23.13
CA ARG A 63 1.48 -4.82 23.84
C ARG A 63 0.65 -3.75 23.17
N ASP A 64 -0.26 -3.13 23.91
CA ASP A 64 -1.18 -2.11 23.39
C ASP A 64 -0.47 -0.88 22.79
N ASN A 65 0.70 -0.52 23.32
CA ASN A 65 1.50 0.59 22.83
C ASN A 65 2.20 0.33 21.48
N LEU A 66 2.18 -0.91 20.97
CA LEU A 66 2.78 -1.30 19.70
C LEU A 66 1.73 -1.57 18.61
N TYR A 67 0.46 -1.39 18.90
CA TYR A 67 -0.58 -1.59 17.89
C TYR A 67 -0.48 -0.59 16.73
N SER A 68 -0.61 -1.11 15.52
CA SER A 68 -0.80 -0.26 14.35
C SER A 68 -2.14 0.47 14.42
N ILE A 69 -2.27 1.56 13.70
CA ILE A 69 -3.53 2.31 13.63
C ILE A 69 -4.68 1.42 13.13
N GLN A 70 -4.42 0.49 12.22
CA GLN A 70 -5.44 -0.44 11.69
C GLN A 70 -5.92 -1.44 12.75
N VAL A 71 -5.03 -1.91 13.63
CA VAL A 71 -5.41 -2.77 14.76
C VAL A 71 -6.30 -1.99 15.73
N LEU A 72 -5.96 -0.74 16.04
CA LEU A 72 -6.77 0.12 16.93
C LEU A 72 -8.15 0.39 16.33
N LEU A 73 -8.21 0.73 15.04
CA LEU A 73 -9.49 0.95 14.34
C LEU A 73 -10.34 -0.32 14.31
N LYS A 74 -9.73 -1.49 14.08
CA LYS A 74 -10.42 -2.78 14.13
C LYS A 74 -10.98 -3.06 15.52
N LYS A 75 -10.19 -2.90 16.59
CA LYS A 75 -10.66 -3.06 17.98
C LYS A 75 -11.83 -2.12 18.28
N MET A 76 -11.74 -0.84 17.92
CA MET A 76 -12.83 0.12 18.10
C MET A 76 -14.12 -0.32 17.38
N MET A 77 -14.02 -0.87 16.18
CA MET A 77 -15.19 -1.37 15.45
C MET A 77 -15.80 -2.60 16.12
N ASP A 78 -14.97 -3.52 16.64
CA ASP A 78 -15.42 -4.71 17.35
C ASP A 78 -16.11 -4.34 18.68
N ASP A 79 -15.57 -3.38 19.42
CA ASP A 79 -16.18 -2.86 20.65
C ASP A 79 -17.57 -2.25 20.38
N ILE A 80 -17.69 -1.46 19.30
CA ILE A 80 -18.97 -0.90 18.85
C ILE A 80 -19.97 -2.02 18.52
N GLU A 81 -19.53 -3.08 17.87
CA GLU A 81 -20.38 -4.22 17.55
C GLU A 81 -20.82 -5.00 18.80
N MET A 82 -19.92 -5.20 19.76
CA MET A 82 -20.24 -5.84 21.04
C MET A 82 -21.28 -5.04 21.81
N ILE A 83 -21.11 -3.71 21.92
CA ILE A 83 -22.07 -2.82 22.58
C ILE A 83 -23.44 -2.90 21.90
N LYS A 84 -23.47 -2.94 20.57
CA LYS A 84 -24.70 -3.10 19.79
C LYS A 84 -25.42 -4.41 20.11
N LYS A 85 -24.70 -5.52 20.16
CA LYS A 85 -25.26 -6.84 20.50
C LYS A 85 -25.77 -6.88 21.94
N ALA A 86 -25.00 -6.34 22.89
CA ALA A 86 -25.41 -6.27 24.30
C ALA A 86 -26.65 -5.40 24.51
N SER A 87 -26.76 -4.27 23.80
CA SER A 87 -27.95 -3.39 23.88
C SER A 87 -29.17 -4.05 23.27
N ALA A 88 -29.02 -4.78 22.16
CA ALA A 88 -30.13 -5.52 21.54
C ALA A 88 -30.64 -6.68 22.41
N ALA A 89 -29.76 -7.27 23.23
CA ALA A 89 -30.10 -8.31 24.21
C ALA A 89 -30.68 -7.75 25.54
N GLY A 90 -30.84 -6.42 25.65
CA GLY A 90 -31.30 -5.77 26.89
C GLY A 90 -30.30 -5.80 28.05
N ALA A 91 -29.07 -6.22 27.79
CA ALA A 91 -28.03 -6.39 28.80
C ALA A 91 -27.20 -5.12 29.06
N SER A 92 -27.39 -4.05 28.30
CA SER A 92 -26.61 -2.82 28.42
C SER A 92 -27.48 -1.58 28.24
N THR A 93 -27.33 -0.63 29.15
CA THR A 93 -27.91 0.73 29.09
C THR A 93 -26.96 1.73 28.42
N MET A 94 -25.79 1.27 27.91
CA MET A 94 -24.85 2.14 27.22
C MET A 94 -25.45 2.71 25.94
N LYS A 95 -25.36 4.03 25.79
CA LYS A 95 -25.72 4.71 24.54
C LYS A 95 -24.91 4.13 23.38
N MET A 96 -25.60 3.66 22.35
CA MET A 96 -24.93 3.22 21.12
C MET A 96 -24.01 4.31 20.58
N PRO A 97 -22.78 3.97 20.22
CA PRO A 97 -21.88 4.89 19.52
C PRO A 97 -22.59 5.42 18.26
N SER A 98 -22.59 6.73 18.10
CA SER A 98 -23.27 7.38 16.99
C SER A 98 -22.66 6.94 15.65
N ILE A 99 -23.45 7.01 14.59
CA ILE A 99 -22.97 6.81 13.20
C ILE A 99 -21.74 7.69 12.93
N SER A 100 -21.68 8.88 13.53
CA SER A 100 -20.57 9.81 13.40
C SER A 100 -19.23 9.22 13.86
N ILE A 101 -19.20 8.43 14.94
CA ILE A 101 -17.97 7.79 15.42
C ILE A 101 -17.47 6.76 14.41
N ARG A 102 -18.36 5.97 13.83
CA ARG A 102 -17.99 4.99 12.78
C ARG A 102 -17.44 5.68 11.54
N MET A 103 -18.05 6.77 11.11
CA MET A 103 -17.55 7.56 9.97
C MET A 103 -16.22 8.20 10.26
N ALA A 104 -15.98 8.70 11.47
CA ALA A 104 -14.69 9.23 11.90
C ALA A 104 -13.58 8.16 11.86
N VAL A 105 -13.87 6.95 12.34
CA VAL A 105 -12.94 5.80 12.28
C VAL A 105 -12.59 5.45 10.83
N ALA A 106 -13.59 5.38 9.94
CA ALA A 106 -13.38 5.11 8.52
C ALA A 106 -12.50 6.18 7.85
N VAL A 107 -12.75 7.46 8.14
CA VAL A 107 -11.94 8.58 7.63
C VAL A 107 -10.50 8.50 8.13
N MET A 108 -10.28 8.23 9.42
CA MET A 108 -8.94 8.08 9.98
C MET A 108 -8.15 6.95 9.32
N GLY A 109 -8.81 5.83 8.98
CA GLY A 109 -8.18 4.73 8.28
C GLY A 109 -7.84 5.03 6.81
N ALA A 110 -8.66 5.84 6.13
CA ALA A 110 -8.50 6.16 4.72
C ALA A 110 -7.58 7.37 4.46
N LEU A 111 -7.54 8.34 5.38
CA LEU A 111 -6.90 9.63 5.19
C LEU A 111 -5.41 9.54 4.81
N PRO A 112 -4.56 8.73 5.47
CA PRO A 112 -3.15 8.64 5.10
C PRO A 112 -2.95 8.11 3.67
N ILE A 113 -3.77 7.15 3.24
CA ILE A 113 -3.71 6.62 1.87
C ILE A 113 -4.11 7.71 0.87
N MET A 114 -5.18 8.46 1.16
CA MET A 114 -5.62 9.57 0.32
C MET A 114 -4.57 10.67 0.17
N CYS A 115 -3.80 10.95 1.23
CA CYS A 115 -2.71 11.93 1.17
C CYS A 115 -1.51 11.44 0.36
N VAL A 116 -1.22 10.14 0.40
CA VAL A 116 -0.09 9.53 -0.30
C VAL A 116 -0.38 9.29 -1.78
N TYR A 117 -1.64 8.99 -2.14
CA TYR A 117 -2.05 8.65 -3.50
C TYR A 117 -1.61 9.65 -4.58
N PRO A 118 -1.76 10.98 -4.44
CA PRO A 118 -1.38 11.95 -5.48
C PRO A 118 0.11 11.88 -5.85
N PHE A 119 0.98 11.51 -4.89
CA PHE A 119 2.42 11.36 -5.15
C PHE A 119 2.71 10.17 -6.08
N PHE A 120 1.93 9.10 -5.98
CA PHE A 120 2.08 7.91 -6.80
C PHE A 120 1.37 8.04 -8.16
N GLN A 121 0.26 8.78 -8.24
CA GLN A 121 -0.55 8.92 -9.46
C GLN A 121 0.27 9.36 -10.66
N LYS A 122 1.21 10.31 -10.49
CA LYS A 122 2.08 10.80 -11.57
C LYS A 122 2.97 9.72 -12.20
N TYR A 123 3.28 8.66 -11.47
CA TYR A 123 4.09 7.55 -11.96
C TYR A 123 3.25 6.50 -12.67
N PHE A 124 2.00 6.28 -12.23
CA PHE A 124 1.07 5.38 -12.89
C PHE A 124 0.70 5.83 -14.31
N VAL A 125 0.39 7.12 -14.47
CA VAL A 125 0.03 7.68 -15.77
C VAL A 125 1.16 7.50 -16.78
N LYS A 126 2.42 7.67 -16.38
CA LYS A 126 3.58 7.49 -17.24
C LYS A 126 3.85 6.01 -17.59
N GLY A 127 3.58 5.08 -16.66
CA GLY A 127 3.84 3.65 -16.87
C GLY A 127 2.81 2.96 -17.76
N ILE A 128 1.54 3.34 -17.66
CA ILE A 128 0.43 2.72 -18.42
C ILE A 128 0.45 3.14 -19.90
N VAL A 129 0.80 4.40 -20.18
CA VAL A 129 0.82 4.92 -21.55
C VAL A 129 1.90 4.25 -22.39
N ILE A 130 3.05 3.91 -21.83
CA ILE A 130 4.14 3.24 -22.56
C ILE A 130 3.76 1.81 -22.95
N GLY A 131 2.94 1.12 -22.16
CA GLY A 131 2.45 -0.23 -22.47
C GLY A 131 1.31 -0.27 -23.48
N ALA A 132 0.52 0.80 -23.62
CA ALA A 132 -0.65 0.85 -24.48
C ALA A 132 -0.33 1.23 -25.94
N VAL A 133 0.84 1.79 -26.22
CA VAL A 133 1.24 2.27 -27.57
C VAL A 133 1.96 1.20 -28.39
N LYS A 134 2.22 0.01 -27.86
CA LYS A 134 2.83 -1.13 -28.58
C LYS A 134 1.81 -2.21 -28.98
N GLY A 135 0.56 -1.83 -29.22
CA GLY A 135 -0.45 -2.68 -29.84
C GLY A 135 -0.61 -2.34 -31.29
#